data_4f9738d030487b5d52608060679335f5
#
_entry.id   4f9738d030487b5d52608060679335f5
#
_cell.length_a   1.000
_cell.length_b   1.000
_cell.length_c   1.000
_cell.angle_alpha   90.00
_cell.angle_beta   90.00
_cell.angle_gamma   90.00
#
_symmetry.space_group_name_H-M   'P 1'
#
loop_
_entity.id
_entity.type
_entity.pdbx_description
1 polymer ?
#
loop_
_entity_poly.entity_id
_entity_poly.type
_entity_poly.pdbx_seq_one_letter_code
_entity_poly.pdbx_strand_id
1 'polypeptide(L)'
;MPLPDIQIALTRLAHGEGLPLPSYASAGAAGLDVVAAETLTLAPGARHAVATGFAIAIPEGFEVQVRPRSGLALKHGITCLNTPGTIDSDYRGEVKVILANLGEEPFDIVRGERIAQLVPAPVQRASFSEVDSLSETHRGTGVFGSTGR
;
A
#
# COMPACT_ATOMS: atom_id res chain seq x y z
N MET A 1 2.79 14.63 -21.72
CA MET A 1 1.64 13.71 -21.92
C MET A 1 1.50 12.80 -20.72
N PRO A 2 0.32 12.73 -20.11
CA PRO A 2 0.09 11.75 -19.07
C PRO A 2 0.20 10.34 -19.67
N LEU A 3 0.65 9.38 -18.84
CA LEU A 3 0.65 7.98 -19.23
C LEU A 3 -0.81 7.50 -19.34
N PRO A 4 -1.11 6.56 -20.25
CA PRO A 4 -2.45 6.01 -20.33
C PRO A 4 -2.80 5.24 -19.05
N ASP A 5 -4.06 5.25 -18.70
CA ASP A 5 -4.55 4.46 -17.57
C ASP A 5 -4.39 2.97 -17.85
N ILE A 6 -4.03 2.23 -16.80
CA ILE A 6 -4.07 0.76 -16.88
C ILE A 6 -5.41 0.27 -16.34
N GLN A 7 -5.89 -0.84 -16.90
CA GLN A 7 -7.12 -1.47 -16.41
C GLN A 7 -6.75 -2.61 -15.45
N ILE A 8 -7.32 -2.55 -14.27
CA ILE A 8 -7.16 -3.60 -13.25
C ILE A 8 -8.53 -4.26 -13.08
N ALA A 9 -8.61 -5.55 -13.38
CA ALA A 9 -9.84 -6.31 -13.15
C ALA A 9 -10.07 -6.46 -11.64
N LEU A 10 -11.32 -6.35 -11.22
CA LEU A 10 -11.69 -6.43 -9.82
C LEU A 10 -12.90 -7.35 -9.64
N THR A 11 -12.81 -8.25 -8.66
CA THR A 11 -13.93 -9.07 -8.21
C THR A 11 -14.33 -8.63 -6.81
N ARG A 12 -15.62 -8.32 -6.63
CA ARG A 12 -16.18 -8.00 -5.32
C ARG A 12 -16.49 -9.28 -4.57
N LEU A 13 -16.02 -9.39 -3.33
CA LEU A 13 -16.35 -10.50 -2.43
C LEU A 13 -17.65 -10.19 -1.69
N ALA A 14 -18.28 -11.22 -1.11
CA ALA A 14 -19.58 -11.08 -0.46
C ALA A 14 -19.59 -10.01 0.63
N HIS A 15 -18.56 -9.98 1.47
CA HIS A 15 -18.44 -9.01 2.57
C HIS A 15 -18.07 -7.58 2.10
N GLY A 16 -17.80 -7.39 0.83
CA GLY A 16 -17.58 -6.08 0.22
C GLY A 16 -18.81 -5.48 -0.43
N GLU A 17 -19.96 -6.17 -0.38
CA GLU A 17 -21.18 -5.70 -1.03
C GLU A 17 -21.61 -4.33 -0.47
N GLY A 18 -22.00 -3.44 -1.38
CA GLY A 18 -22.47 -2.09 -1.03
C GLY A 18 -21.35 -1.08 -0.74
N LEU A 19 -20.10 -1.51 -0.65
CA LEU A 19 -18.99 -0.58 -0.43
C LEU A 19 -18.54 0.08 -1.74
N PRO A 20 -18.01 1.32 -1.68
CA PRO A 20 -17.43 1.92 -2.88
C PRO A 20 -16.18 1.16 -3.31
N LEU A 21 -15.93 1.11 -4.62
CA LEU A 21 -14.68 0.61 -5.17
C LEU A 21 -13.57 1.63 -4.92
N PRO A 22 -12.29 1.21 -4.96
CA PRO A 22 -11.18 2.17 -4.87
C PRO A 22 -11.34 3.30 -5.88
N SER A 23 -11.14 4.53 -5.42
CA SER A 23 -11.32 5.71 -6.27
C SER A 23 -10.38 6.84 -5.88
N TYR A 24 -10.02 7.67 -6.87
CA TYR A 24 -9.24 8.88 -6.63
C TYR A 24 -10.12 9.97 -6.00
N ALA A 25 -9.65 10.59 -4.93
CA ALA A 25 -10.36 11.68 -4.28
C ALA A 25 -10.33 12.98 -5.11
N SER A 26 -9.32 13.13 -5.97
CA SER A 26 -9.18 14.27 -6.87
C SER A 26 -8.50 13.86 -8.16
N ALA A 27 -8.61 14.69 -9.21
CA ALA A 27 -7.99 14.41 -10.51
C ALA A 27 -6.47 14.27 -10.45
N GLY A 28 -5.81 14.93 -9.50
CA GLY A 28 -4.36 14.87 -9.33
C GLY A 28 -3.88 13.91 -8.25
N ALA A 29 -4.78 13.15 -7.62
CA ALA A 29 -4.38 12.21 -6.58
C ALA A 29 -3.55 11.06 -7.16
N ALA A 30 -2.47 10.68 -6.47
CA ALA A 30 -1.62 9.56 -6.87
C ALA A 30 -2.19 8.21 -6.42
N GLY A 31 -2.95 8.18 -5.35
CA GLY A 31 -3.50 6.97 -4.76
C GLY A 31 -5.03 6.92 -4.82
N LEU A 32 -5.55 5.71 -5.02
CA LEU A 32 -6.97 5.44 -4.90
C LEU A 32 -7.28 5.14 -3.43
N ASP A 33 -8.29 5.81 -2.88
CA ASP A 33 -8.74 5.52 -1.53
C ASP A 33 -9.41 4.15 -1.47
N VAL A 34 -9.11 3.40 -0.41
CA VAL A 34 -9.71 2.10 -0.14
C VAL A 34 -10.33 2.11 1.25
N VAL A 35 -11.51 1.48 1.37
CA VAL A 35 -12.28 1.46 2.61
C VAL A 35 -12.23 0.09 3.29
N ALA A 36 -12.46 0.08 4.61
CA ALA A 36 -12.57 -1.15 5.37
C ALA A 36 -13.88 -1.88 5.07
N ALA A 37 -13.82 -3.20 4.97
CA ALA A 37 -15.00 -4.05 4.83
C ALA A 37 -15.42 -4.69 6.16
N GLU A 38 -14.80 -4.30 7.24
CA GLU A 38 -15.12 -4.81 8.58
C GLU A 38 -15.00 -3.69 9.61
N THR A 39 -15.61 -3.91 10.75
CA THR A 39 -15.55 -3.00 11.90
C THR A 39 -14.82 -3.69 13.04
N LEU A 40 -13.81 -3.03 13.59
CA LEU A 40 -13.03 -3.55 14.73
C LEU A 40 -12.34 -2.41 15.46
N THR A 41 -11.92 -2.66 16.68
CA THR A 41 -11.09 -1.75 17.46
C THR A 41 -9.65 -2.27 17.46
N LEU A 42 -8.71 -1.41 17.09
CA LEU A 42 -7.29 -1.72 17.08
C LEU A 42 -6.63 -1.11 18.31
N ALA A 43 -6.27 -1.95 19.27
CA ALA A 43 -5.61 -1.51 20.50
C ALA A 43 -4.21 -0.94 20.22
N PRO A 44 -3.68 -0.06 21.08
CA PRO A 44 -2.30 0.40 20.96
C PRO A 44 -1.32 -0.77 20.88
N GLY A 45 -0.39 -0.73 19.92
CA GLY A 45 0.58 -1.79 19.69
C GLY A 45 0.06 -3.00 18.94
N ALA A 46 -1.23 -3.07 18.65
CA ALA A 46 -1.82 -4.18 17.89
C ALA A 46 -1.75 -3.95 16.39
N ARG A 47 -1.89 -5.03 15.64
CA ARG A 47 -2.00 -5.02 14.18
C ARG A 47 -3.10 -5.97 13.72
N HIS A 48 -3.67 -5.66 12.57
CA HIS A 48 -4.72 -6.48 11.97
C HIS A 48 -4.71 -6.34 10.45
N ALA A 49 -4.91 -7.43 9.74
CA ALA A 49 -5.09 -7.43 8.29
C ALA A 49 -6.55 -7.12 7.97
N VAL A 50 -6.85 -5.84 7.76
CA VAL A 50 -8.21 -5.35 7.55
C VAL A 50 -8.72 -5.79 6.18
N ALA A 51 -9.87 -6.42 6.16
CA ALA A 51 -10.54 -6.84 4.94
C ALA A 51 -11.01 -5.62 4.12
N THR A 52 -10.91 -5.71 2.80
CA THR A 52 -11.42 -4.68 1.87
C THR A 52 -12.60 -5.17 1.07
N GLY A 53 -12.83 -6.47 1.02
CA GLY A 53 -13.97 -7.06 0.32
C GLY A 53 -13.80 -7.17 -1.20
N PHE A 54 -12.59 -7.09 -1.72
CA PHE A 54 -12.34 -7.30 -3.14
C PHE A 54 -11.00 -7.96 -3.41
N ALA A 55 -10.89 -8.56 -4.59
CA ALA A 55 -9.66 -9.10 -5.14
C ALA A 55 -9.42 -8.49 -6.52
N ILE A 56 -8.16 -8.38 -6.93
CA ILE A 56 -7.78 -7.72 -8.17
C ILE A 56 -6.86 -8.59 -9.01
N ALA A 57 -6.84 -8.33 -10.33
CA ALA A 57 -5.88 -8.88 -11.26
C ALA A 57 -5.14 -7.72 -11.93
N ILE A 58 -3.89 -7.54 -11.54
CA ILE A 58 -3.03 -6.47 -12.04
C ILE A 58 -2.36 -6.96 -13.33
N PRO A 59 -2.31 -6.15 -14.41
CA PRO A 59 -1.60 -6.53 -15.63
C PRO A 59 -0.12 -6.81 -15.35
N GLU A 60 0.44 -7.77 -16.06
CA GLU A 60 1.88 -8.05 -16.00
C GLU A 60 2.68 -6.79 -16.33
N GLY A 61 3.78 -6.56 -15.62
CA GLY A 61 4.60 -5.37 -15.73
C GLY A 61 4.20 -4.24 -14.78
N PHE A 62 3.16 -4.47 -13.97
CA PHE A 62 2.70 -3.49 -12.98
C PHE A 62 2.56 -4.13 -11.61
N GLU A 63 2.57 -3.29 -10.59
CA GLU A 63 2.24 -3.62 -9.21
C GLU A 63 1.21 -2.64 -8.69
N VAL A 64 0.59 -2.94 -7.55
CA VAL A 64 -0.16 -1.97 -6.76
C VAL A 64 0.46 -1.92 -5.38
N GLN A 65 0.82 -0.72 -4.95
CA GLN A 65 1.34 -0.49 -3.60
C GLN A 65 0.21 -0.10 -2.66
N VAL A 66 0.26 -0.61 -1.44
CA VAL A 66 -0.65 -0.23 -0.35
C VAL A 66 0.09 0.74 0.55
N ARG A 67 -0.41 1.98 0.65
CA ARG A 67 0.21 3.04 1.43
C ARG A 67 -0.73 3.57 2.50
N PRO A 68 -0.21 3.99 3.66
CA PRO A 68 -1.04 4.55 4.72
C PRO A 68 -1.59 5.93 4.35
N ARG A 69 -2.59 6.37 5.10
CA ARG A 69 -3.12 7.73 5.00
C ARG A 69 -2.41 8.63 6.00
N SER A 70 -1.95 9.79 5.52
CA SER A 70 -1.19 10.75 6.34
C SER A 70 -2.00 11.26 7.54
N GLY A 71 -3.30 11.50 7.35
CA GLY A 71 -4.17 11.97 8.42
C GLY A 71 -4.33 10.96 9.57
N LEU A 72 -4.47 9.67 9.24
CA LEU A 72 -4.53 8.62 10.25
C LEU A 72 -3.19 8.44 10.95
N ALA A 73 -2.10 8.54 10.20
CA ALA A 73 -0.76 8.43 10.77
C ALA A 73 -0.48 9.56 11.77
N LEU A 74 -0.73 10.80 11.35
CA LEU A 74 -0.42 11.96 12.17
C LEU A 74 -1.31 12.08 13.42
N LYS A 75 -2.63 11.88 13.24
CA LYS A 75 -3.59 12.12 14.32
C LYS A 75 -3.73 10.94 15.28
N HIS A 76 -3.57 9.72 14.78
CA HIS A 76 -3.89 8.51 15.55
C HIS A 76 -2.75 7.51 15.63
N GLY A 77 -1.64 7.76 14.94
CA GLY A 77 -0.53 6.80 14.89
C GLY A 77 -0.86 5.52 14.12
N ILE A 78 -1.84 5.57 13.22
CA ILE A 78 -2.25 4.41 12.41
C ILE A 78 -1.45 4.40 11.11
N THR A 79 -0.80 3.29 10.84
CA THR A 79 0.01 3.09 9.64
C THR A 79 -0.19 1.69 9.06
N CYS A 80 0.26 1.49 7.82
CA CYS A 80 0.44 0.14 7.29
C CYS A 80 1.77 -0.39 7.78
N LEU A 81 1.74 -1.50 8.52
CA LEU A 81 2.95 -2.06 9.14
C LEU A 81 4.02 -2.42 8.11
N ASN A 82 3.61 -2.89 6.94
CA ASN A 82 4.48 -3.30 5.84
C ASN A 82 4.64 -2.21 4.76
N THR A 83 4.48 -0.95 5.11
CA THR A 83 4.49 0.15 4.14
C THR A 83 5.83 0.32 3.41
N PRO A 84 5.83 0.48 2.07
CA PRO A 84 4.69 0.27 1.20
C PRO A 84 4.39 -1.23 1.04
N GLY A 85 3.13 -1.61 1.18
CA GLY A 85 2.70 -2.96 0.86
C GLY A 85 2.82 -3.20 -0.64
N THR A 86 3.10 -4.43 -1.04
CA THR A 86 3.27 -4.79 -2.44
C THR A 86 2.22 -5.82 -2.84
N ILE A 87 1.43 -5.50 -3.87
CA ILE A 87 0.52 -6.46 -4.49
C ILE A 87 1.09 -6.81 -5.86
N ASP A 88 1.51 -8.06 -6.00
CA ASP A 88 2.10 -8.58 -7.24
C ASP A 88 1.03 -8.81 -8.30
N SER A 89 1.44 -8.81 -9.58
CA SER A 89 0.50 -9.03 -10.70
C SER A 89 -0.15 -10.39 -10.69
N ASP A 90 0.47 -11.41 -10.10
CA ASP A 90 -0.05 -12.76 -10.00
C ASP A 90 -0.80 -13.05 -8.68
N TYR A 91 -0.93 -12.05 -7.80
CA TYR A 91 -1.73 -12.21 -6.57
C TYR A 91 -3.22 -12.18 -6.90
N ARG A 92 -3.97 -13.17 -6.41
CA ARG A 92 -5.42 -13.30 -6.66
C ARG A 92 -6.26 -13.38 -5.39
N GLY A 93 -5.62 -13.27 -4.22
CA GLY A 93 -6.33 -13.25 -2.96
C GLY A 93 -7.02 -11.92 -2.68
N GLU A 94 -7.78 -11.89 -1.61
CA GLU A 94 -8.38 -10.65 -1.16
C GLU A 94 -7.29 -9.60 -0.86
N VAL A 95 -7.53 -8.37 -1.29
CA VAL A 95 -6.68 -7.25 -0.88
C VAL A 95 -6.98 -6.93 0.57
N LYS A 96 -5.98 -7.04 1.43
CA LYS A 96 -6.08 -6.69 2.84
C LYS A 96 -5.05 -5.64 3.19
N VAL A 97 -5.42 -4.78 4.12
CA VAL A 97 -4.57 -3.69 4.60
C VAL A 97 -4.09 -4.03 6.00
N ILE A 98 -2.78 -4.24 6.15
CA ILE A 98 -2.19 -4.56 7.46
C ILE A 98 -1.98 -3.25 8.22
N LEU A 99 -2.94 -2.89 9.06
CA LEU A 99 -2.86 -1.70 9.90
C LEU A 99 -2.22 -2.01 11.24
N ALA A 100 -1.40 -1.08 11.72
CA ALA A 100 -0.82 -1.10 13.05
C ALA A 100 -1.17 0.20 13.78
N ASN A 101 -1.42 0.10 15.10
CA ASN A 101 -1.66 1.25 15.95
C ASN A 101 -0.39 1.56 16.75
N LEU A 102 0.33 2.58 16.34
CA LEU A 102 1.52 3.08 17.05
C LEU A 102 1.18 4.26 17.96
N GLY A 103 -0.10 4.58 18.10
CA GLY A 103 -0.59 5.60 19.00
C GLY A 103 -0.76 5.08 20.44
N GLU A 104 -1.31 5.93 21.28
CA GLU A 104 -1.50 5.62 22.70
C GLU A 104 -2.95 5.23 23.02
N GLU A 105 -3.89 5.49 22.11
CA GLU A 105 -5.32 5.24 22.29
C GLU A 105 -5.81 4.13 21.35
N PRO A 106 -6.82 3.35 21.77
CA PRO A 106 -7.51 2.45 20.85
C PRO A 106 -8.07 3.22 19.64
N PHE A 107 -8.03 2.61 18.47
CA PHE A 107 -8.54 3.20 17.25
C PHE A 107 -9.66 2.33 16.68
N ASP A 108 -10.84 2.95 16.46
CA ASP A 108 -11.98 2.26 15.87
C ASP A 108 -11.89 2.33 14.35
N ILE A 109 -11.85 1.16 13.72
CA ILE A 109 -11.98 1.00 12.28
C ILE A 109 -13.43 0.65 12.01
N VAL A 110 -14.12 1.48 11.23
CA VAL A 110 -15.54 1.30 10.91
C VAL A 110 -15.69 0.95 9.44
N ARG A 111 -16.51 -0.08 9.16
CA ARG A 111 -16.80 -0.50 7.79
C ARG A 111 -17.25 0.69 6.95
N GLY A 112 -16.63 0.87 5.79
CA GLY A 112 -16.89 1.98 4.87
C GLY A 112 -15.97 3.18 5.05
N GLU A 113 -15.18 3.25 6.11
CA GLU A 113 -14.20 4.31 6.29
C GLU A 113 -12.92 4.03 5.50
N ARG A 114 -12.32 5.11 4.99
CA ARG A 114 -11.04 5.04 4.26
C ARG A 114 -9.90 4.69 5.21
N ILE A 115 -9.13 3.67 4.86
CA ILE A 115 -8.05 3.17 5.73
C ILE A 115 -6.67 3.20 5.09
N ALA A 116 -6.59 3.32 3.77
CA ALA A 116 -5.32 3.28 3.04
C ALA A 116 -5.50 3.83 1.63
N GLN A 117 -4.41 3.83 0.88
CA GLN A 117 -4.39 4.22 -0.53
C GLN A 117 -3.72 3.12 -1.34
N LEU A 118 -4.22 2.89 -2.55
CA LEU A 118 -3.62 2.00 -3.54
C LEU A 118 -2.93 2.83 -4.61
N VAL A 119 -1.67 2.56 -4.88
CA VAL A 119 -0.89 3.30 -5.89
C VAL A 119 -0.38 2.32 -6.95
N PRO A 120 -0.97 2.31 -8.16
CA PRO A 120 -0.44 1.52 -9.27
C PRO A 120 0.91 2.07 -9.72
N ALA A 121 1.84 1.17 -10.05
CA ALA A 121 3.16 1.56 -10.54
C ALA A 121 3.70 0.53 -11.54
N PRO A 122 4.50 0.95 -12.53
CA PRO A 122 5.23 0.00 -13.38
C PRO A 122 6.34 -0.68 -12.57
N VAL A 123 6.66 -1.92 -12.94
CA VAL A 123 7.69 -2.71 -12.29
C VAL A 123 8.84 -2.95 -13.25
N GLN A 124 10.04 -2.53 -12.84
CA GLN A 124 11.26 -2.82 -13.59
C GLN A 124 11.82 -4.16 -13.09
N ARG A 125 12.00 -5.11 -14.02
CA ARG A 125 12.67 -6.39 -13.72
C ARG A 125 14.17 -6.17 -13.68
N ALA A 126 14.85 -6.86 -12.79
CA ALA A 126 16.30 -6.85 -12.67
C ALA A 126 16.84 -8.26 -12.66
N SER A 127 18.03 -8.44 -13.20
CA SER A 127 18.82 -9.65 -13.04
C SER A 127 20.18 -9.28 -12.46
N PHE A 128 20.73 -10.15 -11.63
CA PHE A 128 22.03 -9.93 -11.01
C PHE A 128 23.12 -10.67 -11.79
N SER A 129 24.22 -9.98 -12.04
CA SER A 129 25.43 -10.58 -12.57
C SER A 129 26.51 -10.45 -11.51
N GLU A 130 26.97 -11.59 -10.99
CA GLU A 130 28.04 -11.56 -10.01
C GLU A 130 29.35 -11.16 -10.69
N VAL A 131 30.05 -10.19 -10.10
CA VAL A 131 31.32 -9.69 -10.58
C VAL A 131 32.33 -9.68 -9.43
N ASP A 132 33.64 -9.65 -9.75
CA ASP A 132 34.69 -9.67 -8.71
C ASP A 132 34.80 -8.35 -7.98
N SER A 133 34.49 -7.24 -8.63
CA SER A 133 34.53 -5.90 -8.04
C SER A 133 33.51 -4.99 -8.70
N LEU A 134 33.10 -3.94 -7.97
CA LEU A 134 32.17 -2.93 -8.50
C LEU A 134 32.96 -1.73 -9.02
N SER A 135 32.32 -0.96 -9.93
CA SER A 135 32.88 0.30 -10.41
C SER A 135 33.04 1.29 -9.26
N GLU A 136 34.06 2.17 -9.39
CA GLU A 136 34.32 3.21 -8.38
C GLU A 136 33.34 4.37 -8.52
N THR A 137 32.99 4.98 -7.37
CA THR A 137 32.20 6.20 -7.32
C THR A 137 32.83 7.19 -6.35
N HIS A 138 32.42 8.46 -6.43
CA HIS A 138 32.89 9.48 -5.49
C HIS A 138 32.55 9.12 -4.03
N ARG A 139 31.38 8.50 -3.77
CA ARG A 139 30.99 8.04 -2.44
C ARG A 139 31.86 6.90 -1.93
N GLY A 140 32.39 6.06 -2.82
CA GLY A 140 33.21 4.89 -2.47
C GLY A 140 32.45 3.90 -1.59
N THR A 141 33.12 3.44 -0.52
CA THR A 141 32.55 2.45 0.43
C THR A 141 31.77 3.08 1.57
N GLY A 142 31.43 4.37 1.48
CA GLY A 142 30.65 5.06 2.51
C GLY A 142 29.33 4.37 2.82
N VAL A 143 29.05 4.16 4.10
CA VAL A 143 27.85 3.50 4.60
C VAL A 143 26.77 4.51 4.96
N PHE A 144 25.67 4.02 5.56
CA PHE A 144 24.54 4.87 5.96
C PHE A 144 24.99 6.07 6.79
N GLY A 145 24.54 7.27 6.42
CA GLY A 145 24.91 8.51 7.09
C GLY A 145 26.23 9.10 6.63
N SER A 146 26.94 8.47 5.68
CA SER A 146 28.24 8.94 5.19
C SER A 146 28.17 10.29 4.46
N THR A 147 27.00 10.69 3.99
CA THR A 147 26.78 11.97 3.31
C THR A 147 26.43 13.12 4.27
N GLY A 148 26.46 12.87 5.57
CA GLY A 148 26.11 13.84 6.59
C GLY A 148 24.61 13.83 6.91
N ARG A 149 24.14 14.84 7.68
CA ARG A 149 22.74 15.00 8.06
C ARG A 149 22.19 16.38 7.75
#